data_97bb08dd7fec41039f33790bcf3014c7
#
_entry.id   97bb08dd7fec41039f33790bcf3014c7
#
_cell.length_a   1.000
_cell.length_b   1.000
_cell.length_c   1.000
_cell.angle_alpha   90.00
_cell.angle_beta   90.00
_cell.angle_gamma   90.00
#
_symmetry.space_group_name_H-M   'P 1'
#
loop_
_entity.id
_entity.type
_entity.pdbx_description
1 polymer ?
#
loop_
_entity_poly.entity_id
_entity_poly.type
_entity_poly.pdbx_seq_one_letter_code
_entity_poly.pdbx_strand_id
1 'polypeptide(L)'
;DISINEALEKVGLQKVINKKVYQLSGGEQQRVALARLMLKKCSIVLADEPTGSLDKKNSEIVMNILHELSEQGKTVIVVTHSEEIVAQEKHVLYL
;
A
#
# COMPACT_ATOMS: atom_id res chain seq x y z
N ASP A 1 -13.02 -2.88 12.51
CA ASP A 1 -11.83 -3.74 12.44
C ASP A 1 -11.99 -4.79 11.35
N ILE A 2 -10.93 -5.10 10.64
CA ILE A 2 -10.94 -6.14 9.62
C ILE A 2 -10.10 -7.33 10.07
N SER A 3 -10.43 -8.52 9.56
CA SER A 3 -9.68 -9.72 9.86
C SER A 3 -8.42 -9.80 9.00
N ILE A 4 -7.50 -10.70 9.37
CA ILE A 4 -6.29 -10.95 8.58
C ILE A 4 -6.66 -11.39 7.15
N ASN A 5 -7.66 -12.26 7.02
CA ASN A 5 -8.10 -12.72 5.71
C ASN A 5 -8.64 -11.58 4.85
N GLU A 6 -9.43 -10.69 5.43
CA GLU A 6 -9.94 -9.52 4.71
C GLU A 6 -8.79 -8.60 4.28
N ALA A 7 -7.81 -8.37 5.15
CA ALA A 7 -6.67 -7.53 4.81
C ALA A 7 -5.87 -8.12 3.65
N LEU A 8 -5.63 -9.43 3.66
CA LEU A 8 -4.91 -10.10 2.59
C LEU A 8 -5.69 -10.08 1.28
N GLU A 9 -7.02 -10.22 1.35
CA GLU A 9 -7.87 -10.12 0.18
C GLU A 9 -7.78 -8.73 -0.45
N LYS A 10 -7.83 -7.69 0.36
CA LYS A 10 -7.76 -6.31 -0.12
C LYS A 10 -6.44 -6.00 -0.84
N VAL A 11 -5.36 -6.64 -0.45
CA VAL A 11 -4.06 -6.47 -1.12
C VAL A 11 -3.80 -7.54 -2.18
N GLY A 12 -4.77 -8.41 -2.44
CA GLY A 12 -4.67 -9.43 -3.49
C GLY A 12 -3.81 -10.63 -3.13
N LEU A 13 -3.64 -10.91 -1.85
CA LEU A 13 -2.74 -11.96 -1.38
C LEU A 13 -3.42 -13.08 -0.60
N GLN A 14 -4.72 -13.26 -0.75
CA GLN A 14 -5.45 -14.29 -0.01
C GLN A 14 -4.93 -15.71 -0.29
N LYS A 15 -4.28 -15.92 -1.44
CA LYS A 15 -3.74 -17.24 -1.80
C LYS A 15 -2.39 -17.55 -1.17
N VAL A 16 -1.76 -16.58 -0.54
CA VAL A 16 -0.39 -16.75 -0.02
C VAL A 16 -0.34 -16.75 1.51
N ILE A 17 -1.49 -16.87 2.16
CA ILE A 17 -1.59 -16.77 3.62
C ILE A 17 -0.68 -17.76 4.35
N ASN A 18 -0.44 -18.93 3.77
CA ASN A 18 0.39 -19.98 4.38
C ASN A 18 1.83 -19.95 3.88
N LYS A 19 2.20 -19.03 2.99
CA LYS A 19 3.59 -18.93 2.52
C LYS A 19 4.44 -18.17 3.52
N LYS A 20 5.70 -18.55 3.62
CA LYS A 20 6.67 -17.79 4.40
C LYS A 20 7.06 -16.52 3.62
N VAL A 21 7.41 -15.45 4.35
CA VAL A 21 7.72 -14.15 3.73
C VAL A 21 8.81 -14.27 2.66
N TYR A 22 9.85 -15.07 2.90
CA TYR A 22 10.92 -15.19 1.92
C TYR A 22 10.52 -15.93 0.63
N GLN A 23 9.34 -16.55 0.61
CA GLN A 23 8.81 -17.21 -0.58
C GLN A 23 7.98 -16.25 -1.46
N LEU A 24 7.81 -15.01 -1.01
CA LEU A 24 7.01 -14.02 -1.72
C LEU A 24 7.89 -13.17 -2.63
N SER A 25 7.33 -12.69 -3.73
CA SER A 25 8.00 -11.71 -4.57
C SER A 25 8.15 -10.38 -3.82
N GLY A 26 9.00 -9.48 -4.31
CA GLY A 26 9.15 -8.16 -3.72
C GLY A 26 7.84 -7.39 -3.63
N GLY A 27 7.02 -7.45 -4.69
CA GLY A 27 5.73 -6.81 -4.69
C GLY A 27 4.76 -7.43 -3.69
N GLU A 28 4.78 -8.76 -3.57
CA GLU A 28 3.95 -9.45 -2.59
C GLU A 28 4.37 -9.10 -1.17
N GLN A 29 5.68 -9.04 -0.90
CA GLN A 29 6.18 -8.64 0.42
C GLN A 29 5.74 -7.22 0.77
N GLN A 30 5.78 -6.30 -0.18
CA GLN A 30 5.32 -4.93 0.03
C GLN A 30 3.83 -4.89 0.35
N ARG A 31 3.02 -5.67 -0.36
CA ARG A 31 1.59 -5.72 -0.12
C ARG A 31 1.25 -6.34 1.23
N VAL A 32 2.05 -7.33 1.70
CA VAL A 32 1.89 -7.86 3.06
C VAL A 32 2.14 -6.76 4.09
N ALA A 33 3.18 -5.95 3.88
CA ALA A 33 3.46 -4.84 4.79
C ALA A 33 2.30 -3.84 4.82
N LEU A 34 1.67 -3.56 3.66
CA LEU A 34 0.51 -2.68 3.60
C LEU A 34 -0.71 -3.29 4.27
N ALA A 35 -0.92 -4.61 4.12
CA ALA A 35 -2.01 -5.30 4.81
C ALA A 35 -1.88 -5.19 6.33
N ARG A 36 -0.65 -5.25 6.85
CA ARG A 36 -0.40 -5.05 8.28
C ARG A 36 -0.84 -3.67 8.75
N LEU A 37 -0.68 -2.66 7.91
CA LEU A 37 -1.13 -1.30 8.25
C LEU A 37 -2.65 -1.21 8.35
N MET A 38 -3.38 -2.00 7.57
CA MET A 38 -4.84 -2.05 7.67
C MET A 38 -5.31 -2.60 9.00
N LEU A 39 -4.52 -3.52 9.59
CA LEU A 39 -4.85 -4.14 10.87
C LEU A 39 -4.38 -3.30 12.06
N LYS A 40 -3.44 -2.42 11.85
CA LYS A 40 -2.86 -1.60 12.90
C LYS A 40 -3.76 -0.41 13.21
N LYS A 41 -3.88 -0.10 14.50
CA LYS A 41 -4.58 1.12 14.93
C LYS A 41 -3.61 2.29 14.90
N CYS A 42 -3.27 2.73 13.70
CA CYS A 42 -2.46 3.92 13.52
C CYS A 42 -3.26 4.97 12.75
N SER A 43 -2.98 6.24 13.03
CA SER A 43 -3.70 7.33 12.37
C SER A 43 -2.90 7.96 11.22
N ILE A 44 -1.59 7.72 11.18
CA ILE A 44 -0.70 8.29 10.16
C ILE A 44 0.10 7.19 9.51
N VAL A 45 0.14 7.19 8.18
CA VAL A 45 0.93 6.27 7.37
C VAL A 45 1.87 7.09 6.51
N LEU A 46 3.16 6.81 6.60
CA LEU A 46 4.17 7.46 5.77
C LEU A 46 4.70 6.44 4.74
N ALA A 47 4.50 6.73 3.48
CA ALA A 47 4.96 5.90 2.39
C ALA A 47 6.03 6.65 1.59
N ASP A 48 7.27 6.17 1.65
CA ASP A 48 8.41 6.80 0.99
C ASP A 48 8.73 6.02 -0.30
N GLU A 49 8.51 6.68 -1.44
CA GLU A 49 8.71 6.10 -2.77
C GLU A 49 8.05 4.71 -2.89
N PRO A 50 6.75 4.60 -2.60
CA PRO A 50 6.11 3.28 -2.48
C PRO A 50 6.05 2.49 -3.78
N THR A 51 6.23 3.14 -4.92
CA THR A 51 6.14 2.49 -6.24
C THR A 51 7.47 2.51 -7.00
N GLY A 52 8.56 2.91 -6.36
CA GLY A 52 9.82 3.23 -7.03
C GLY A 52 10.45 2.11 -7.83
N SER A 53 10.26 0.85 -7.42
CA SER A 53 10.85 -0.30 -8.12
C SER A 53 9.80 -1.21 -8.73
N LEU A 54 8.54 -0.77 -8.81
CA LEU A 54 7.44 -1.59 -9.29
C LEU A 54 7.07 -1.24 -10.73
N ASP A 55 6.55 -2.24 -11.47
CA ASP A 55 5.97 -1.99 -12.77
C ASP A 55 4.64 -1.23 -12.62
N LYS A 56 4.06 -0.81 -13.74
CA LYS A 56 2.85 0.01 -13.73
C LYS A 56 1.69 -0.68 -13.03
N LYS A 57 1.48 -1.97 -13.30
CA LYS A 57 0.37 -2.72 -12.71
C LYS A 57 0.51 -2.80 -11.19
N ASN A 58 1.69 -3.14 -10.70
CA ASN A 58 1.92 -3.24 -9.27
C ASN A 58 1.91 -1.87 -8.60
N SER A 59 2.37 -0.83 -9.30
CA SER A 59 2.28 0.55 -8.80
C SER A 59 0.83 0.96 -8.58
N GLU A 60 -0.05 0.65 -9.52
CA GLU A 60 -1.47 0.97 -9.39
C GLU A 60 -2.11 0.24 -8.21
N ILE A 61 -1.75 -1.04 -8.01
CA ILE A 61 -2.25 -1.82 -6.88
C ILE A 61 -1.83 -1.15 -5.56
N VAL A 62 -0.56 -0.79 -5.43
CA VAL A 62 -0.04 -0.16 -4.21
C VAL A 62 -0.74 1.18 -3.94
N MET A 63 -0.88 2.02 -4.97
CA MET A 63 -1.54 3.31 -4.79
C MET A 63 -3.01 3.16 -4.42
N ASN A 64 -3.71 2.19 -4.99
CA ASN A 64 -5.10 1.92 -4.63
C ASN A 64 -5.22 1.49 -3.16
N ILE A 65 -4.28 0.70 -2.66
CA ILE A 65 -4.25 0.30 -1.25
C ILE A 65 -4.04 1.52 -0.36
N LEU A 66 -3.12 2.42 -0.73
CA LEU A 66 -2.87 3.63 0.03
C LEU A 66 -4.10 4.54 0.07
N HIS A 67 -4.81 4.66 -1.05
CA HIS A 67 -6.07 5.40 -1.09
C HIS A 67 -7.12 4.77 -0.18
N GLU A 68 -7.18 3.45 -0.14
CA GLU A 68 -8.13 2.75 0.72
C GLU A 68 -7.81 2.98 2.20
N LEU A 69 -6.53 3.00 2.58
CA LEU A 69 -6.13 3.35 3.93
C LEU A 69 -6.62 4.75 4.31
N SER A 70 -6.52 5.69 3.38
CA SER A 70 -7.03 7.04 3.59
C SER A 70 -8.54 7.05 3.80
N GLU A 71 -9.28 6.26 3.03
CA GLU A 71 -10.71 6.15 3.16
C GLU A 71 -11.13 5.52 4.50
N GLN A 72 -10.26 4.71 5.10
CA GLN A 72 -10.48 4.14 6.41
C GLN A 72 -10.24 5.14 7.55
N GLY A 73 -9.93 6.38 7.23
CA GLY A 73 -9.72 7.43 8.22
C GLY A 73 -8.26 7.66 8.60
N LYS A 74 -7.32 6.98 7.96
CA LYS A 74 -5.90 7.20 8.21
C LYS A 74 -5.41 8.37 7.36
N THR A 75 -4.46 9.14 7.89
CA THR A 75 -3.78 10.17 7.12
C THR A 75 -2.59 9.51 6.42
N VAL A 76 -2.60 9.53 5.10
CA VAL A 76 -1.54 8.90 4.30
C VAL A 76 -0.69 9.98 3.66
N ILE A 77 0.62 9.94 3.96
CA ILE A 77 1.59 10.87 3.37
C ILE A 77 2.49 10.07 2.45
N VAL A 78 2.49 10.44 1.17
CA VAL A 78 3.32 9.77 0.16
C VAL A 78 4.43 10.71 -0.27
N VAL A 79 5.68 10.27 -0.14
CA VAL A 79 6.85 10.99 -0.63
C VAL A 79 7.29 10.32 -1.92
N THR A 80 7.28 11.06 -3.03
CA THR A 80 7.59 10.47 -4.34
C THR A 80 8.17 11.51 -5.30
N HIS A 81 8.99 11.02 -6.24
CA HIS A 81 9.45 11.80 -7.40
C HIS A 81 8.64 11.48 -8.66
N SER A 82 7.65 10.57 -8.56
CA SER A 82 6.84 10.18 -9.70
C SER A 82 5.87 11.28 -10.10
N GLU A 83 6.07 11.88 -11.26
CA GLU A 83 5.16 12.90 -11.81
C GLU A 83 3.78 12.33 -12.09
N GLU A 84 3.72 11.05 -12.46
CA GLU A 84 2.46 10.37 -12.74
C GLU A 84 1.60 10.28 -11.47
N ILE A 85 2.21 9.93 -10.34
CA ILE A 85 1.50 9.89 -9.07
C ILE A 85 1.05 11.28 -8.66
N VAL A 86 1.94 12.27 -8.75
CA VAL A 86 1.63 13.66 -8.38
C VAL A 86 0.46 14.19 -9.20
N ALA A 87 0.40 13.87 -10.49
CA ALA A 87 -0.66 14.36 -11.38
C ALA A 87 -2.04 13.79 -11.02
N GLN A 88 -2.10 12.66 -10.33
CA GLN A 88 -3.36 12.02 -9.96
C GLN A 88 -3.89 12.46 -8.59
N GLU A 89 -3.09 13.20 -7.82
CA GLU A 89 -3.46 13.55 -6.46
C GLU A 89 -4.00 14.96 -6.35
N LYS A 90 -4.95 15.17 -5.42
CA LYS A 90 -5.58 16.47 -5.20
C LYS A 90 -4.77 17.38 -4.29
N HIS A 91 -4.05 16.78 -3.35
CA HIS A 91 -3.29 17.53 -2.33
C HIS A 91 -1.81 17.22 -2.47
N VAL A 92 -1.06 18.12 -3.08
CA VAL A 92 0.36 17.94 -3.35
C VAL A 92 1.15 19.08 -2.72
N LEU A 93 2.22 18.72 -2.01
CA LEU A 93 3.17 19.68 -1.46
C LEU A 93 4.51 19.48 -2.16
N TYR A 94 4.98 20.54 -2.82
CA TYR A 94 6.30 20.53 -3.47
C TYR A 94 7.34 21.08 -2.49
N LEU A 95 8.41 20.34 -2.32
CA LEU A 95 9.49 20.72 -1.42
C LEU A 95 10.69 21.28 -2.17
#